data_09f7bbe4fe0a8411433e100cb569ba20
#
_entry.id   09f7bbe4fe0a8411433e100cb569ba20
#
_cell.length_a   1.000
_cell.length_b   1.000
_cell.length_c   1.000
_cell.angle_alpha   90.00
_cell.angle_beta   90.00
_cell.angle_gamma   90.00
#
_symmetry.space_group_name_H-M   'P 1'
#
loop_
_entity.id
_entity.type
_entity.pdbx_description
1 polymer ?
#
loop_
_entity_poly.entity_id
_entity_poly.type
_entity_poly.pdbx_seq_one_letter_code
_entity_poly.pdbx_strand_id
1 'polypeptide(L)'
;MKNLKKLPLILSILSLASFITPVNADVKVVASIKPLHSLASYLMDGVGKPDLIVEGYGSPHGFSMKPSHAKILQNADLIFWVGEDLEIFLEKPLSSIAKK
;
A
#
# COMPACT_ATOMS: atom_id res chain seq x y z
N MET A 1 -2.98 27.82 49.64
CA MET A 1 -2.62 28.69 48.53
C MET A 1 -1.25 28.40 47.88
N LYS A 2 -0.47 27.45 48.38
CA LYS A 2 0.86 27.12 47.78
C LYS A 2 0.81 26.29 46.51
N ASN A 3 -0.36 25.78 46.07
CA ASN A 3 -0.50 24.88 44.95
C ASN A 3 -1.02 25.50 43.64
N LEU A 4 -1.35 26.79 43.64
CA LEU A 4 -1.84 27.50 42.43
C LEU A 4 -0.75 27.73 41.38
N LYS A 5 0.53 27.76 41.77
CA LYS A 5 1.67 27.95 40.84
C LYS A 5 2.00 26.71 39.99
N LYS A 6 1.49 25.53 40.34
CA LYS A 6 1.70 24.28 39.59
C LYS A 6 0.59 23.97 38.56
N LEU A 7 -0.56 24.66 38.67
CA LEU A 7 -1.69 24.47 37.77
C LEU A 7 -1.39 24.79 36.29
N PRO A 8 -0.68 25.92 35.96
CA PRO A 8 -0.38 26.23 34.56
C PRO A 8 0.58 25.23 33.90
N LEU A 9 1.46 24.57 34.68
CA LEU A 9 2.38 23.57 34.15
C LEU A 9 1.64 22.28 33.77
N ILE A 10 0.66 21.84 34.56
CA ILE A 10 -0.17 20.66 34.30
C ILE A 10 -1.11 20.94 33.12
N LEU A 11 -1.70 22.08 33.01
CA LEU A 11 -2.51 22.50 31.88
C LEU A 11 -1.68 22.58 30.57
N SER A 12 -0.43 23.00 30.64
CA SER A 12 0.50 23.05 29.49
C SER A 12 0.86 21.64 29.00
N ILE A 13 1.04 20.67 29.88
CA ILE A 13 1.35 19.28 29.52
C ILE A 13 0.12 18.59 28.89
N LEU A 14 -1.08 18.87 29.42
CA LEU A 14 -2.32 18.35 28.85
C LEU A 14 -2.63 18.88 27.45
N SER A 15 -2.22 20.14 27.18
CA SER A 15 -2.40 20.77 25.87
C SER A 15 -1.47 20.18 24.80
N LEU A 16 -0.30 19.65 25.17
CA LEU A 16 0.65 19.02 24.22
C LEU A 16 0.20 17.62 23.78
N ALA A 17 -0.60 16.92 24.59
CA ALA A 17 -1.11 15.58 24.28
C ALA A 17 -2.18 15.58 23.18
N SER A 18 -2.75 16.74 22.84
CA SER A 18 -3.87 16.84 21.89
C SER A 18 -3.47 16.87 20.41
N PHE A 19 -2.17 16.84 20.08
CA PHE A 19 -1.67 16.93 18.70
C PHE A 19 -1.16 15.60 18.12
N ILE A 20 -1.37 14.48 18.80
CA ILE A 20 -1.05 13.17 18.23
C ILE A 20 -2.22 12.74 17.35
N THR A 21 -2.23 13.23 16.10
CA THR A 21 -3.10 12.69 15.07
C THR A 21 -2.48 11.37 14.56
N PRO A 22 -3.24 10.27 14.50
CA PRO A 22 -2.75 9.06 13.87
C PRO A 22 -2.49 9.36 12.39
N VAL A 23 -1.24 9.22 11.95
CA VAL A 23 -0.88 9.27 10.53
C VAL A 23 -1.23 7.90 9.95
N ASN A 24 -2.38 7.79 9.29
CA ASN A 24 -2.70 6.63 8.45
C ASN A 24 -1.96 6.78 7.13
N ALA A 25 -0.87 6.03 6.95
CA ALA A 25 -0.25 5.86 5.66
C ALA A 25 -1.10 4.87 4.84
N ASP A 26 -1.78 5.36 3.80
CA ASP A 26 -2.50 4.53 2.83
C ASP A 26 -1.50 3.94 1.83
N VAL A 27 -0.92 2.79 2.17
CA VAL A 27 0.05 2.07 1.33
C VAL A 27 -0.69 1.33 0.22
N LYS A 28 -0.39 1.68 -1.03
CA LYS A 28 -0.96 1.05 -2.22
C LYS A 28 -0.12 -0.13 -2.66
N VAL A 29 -0.63 -1.33 -2.39
CA VAL A 29 0.02 -2.60 -2.72
C VAL A 29 -0.71 -3.25 -3.89
N VAL A 30 0.06 -3.77 -4.84
CA VAL A 30 -0.45 -4.50 -6.01
C VAL A 30 0.17 -5.89 -6.04
N ALA A 31 -0.65 -6.90 -6.27
CA ALA A 31 -0.21 -8.27 -6.54
C ALA A 31 -0.59 -8.65 -7.97
N SER A 32 0.32 -9.29 -8.69
CA SER A 32 0.10 -9.69 -10.08
C SER A 32 -0.90 -10.83 -10.21
N ILE A 33 -0.81 -11.84 -9.37
CA ILE A 33 -1.59 -13.09 -9.41
C ILE A 33 -2.25 -13.39 -8.06
N LYS A 34 -3.29 -14.23 -8.11
CA LYS A 34 -4.10 -14.57 -6.92
C LYS A 34 -3.32 -15.13 -5.73
N PRO A 35 -2.34 -16.04 -5.87
CA PRO A 35 -1.58 -16.54 -4.72
C PRO A 35 -0.84 -15.42 -3.98
N LEU A 36 -0.21 -14.50 -4.71
CA LEU A 36 0.46 -13.33 -4.12
C LEU A 36 -0.54 -12.37 -3.49
N HIS A 37 -1.69 -12.17 -4.14
CA HIS A 37 -2.76 -11.35 -3.60
C HIS A 37 -3.31 -11.88 -2.28
N SER A 38 -3.50 -13.21 -2.17
CA SER A 38 -3.93 -13.85 -0.92
C SER A 38 -2.95 -13.62 0.23
N LEU A 39 -1.65 -13.79 -0.04
CA LEU A 39 -0.60 -13.54 0.96
C LEU A 39 -0.55 -12.07 1.36
N ALA A 40 -0.58 -11.17 0.38
CA ALA A 40 -0.58 -9.73 0.65
C ALA A 40 -1.82 -9.30 1.43
N SER A 41 -3.00 -9.85 1.10
CA SER A 41 -4.24 -9.57 1.84
C SER A 41 -4.17 -10.00 3.30
N TYR A 42 -3.57 -11.14 3.57
CA TYR A 42 -3.34 -11.61 4.93
C TYR A 42 -2.42 -10.69 5.72
N LEU A 43 -1.30 -10.25 5.12
CA LEU A 43 -0.35 -9.36 5.76
C LEU A 43 -0.90 -7.94 5.96
N MET A 44 -1.83 -7.51 5.11
CA MET A 44 -2.44 -6.18 5.16
C MET A 44 -3.74 -6.13 5.96
N ASP A 45 -4.11 -7.21 6.64
CA ASP A 45 -5.32 -7.23 7.47
C ASP A 45 -5.29 -6.12 8.52
N GLY A 46 -6.35 -5.31 8.55
CA GLY A 46 -6.44 -4.12 9.41
C GLY A 46 -5.66 -2.88 8.92
N VAL A 47 -4.89 -2.98 7.84
CA VAL A 47 -4.10 -1.87 7.28
C VAL A 47 -4.67 -1.38 5.93
N GLY A 48 -5.10 -2.29 5.08
CA GLY A 48 -5.64 -1.99 3.76
C GLY A 48 -5.93 -3.25 2.95
N LYS A 49 -6.13 -3.07 1.65
CA LYS A 49 -6.37 -4.18 0.71
C LYS A 49 -5.48 -4.03 -0.51
N PRO A 50 -4.78 -5.10 -0.93
CA PRO A 50 -4.00 -5.06 -2.16
C PRO A 50 -4.91 -5.12 -3.40
N ASP A 51 -4.47 -4.51 -4.49
CA ASP A 51 -5.07 -4.69 -5.81
C ASP A 51 -4.55 -5.96 -6.49
N LEU A 52 -5.36 -6.56 -7.36
CA LEU A 52 -5.01 -7.74 -8.17
C LEU A 52 -5.03 -7.39 -9.65
N ILE A 53 -4.01 -7.80 -10.40
CA ILE A 53 -3.93 -7.57 -11.85
C ILE A 53 -4.62 -8.69 -12.63
N VAL A 54 -4.17 -9.96 -12.45
CA VAL A 54 -4.74 -11.11 -13.16
C VAL A 54 -5.94 -11.64 -12.41
N GLU A 55 -7.11 -11.10 -12.75
CA GLU A 55 -8.39 -11.46 -12.15
C GLU A 55 -9.02 -12.69 -12.85
N GLY A 56 -10.01 -13.27 -12.19
CA GLY A 56 -10.81 -14.35 -12.76
C GLY A 56 -10.03 -15.63 -12.96
N TYR A 57 -10.25 -16.29 -14.10
CA TYR A 57 -9.58 -17.54 -14.51
C TYR A 57 -8.50 -17.31 -15.56
N GLY A 58 -8.04 -16.07 -15.74
CA GLY A 58 -7.00 -15.73 -16.70
C GLY A 58 -5.67 -16.38 -16.37
N SER A 59 -4.94 -16.77 -17.43
CA SER A 59 -3.56 -17.25 -17.30
C SER A 59 -2.60 -16.05 -17.29
N PRO A 60 -1.61 -16.00 -16.37
CA PRO A 60 -0.60 -14.96 -16.40
C PRO A 60 0.29 -15.01 -17.65
N HIS A 61 0.46 -16.17 -18.29
CA HIS A 61 1.27 -16.30 -19.50
C HIS A 61 0.72 -15.59 -20.75
N GLY A 62 -0.57 -15.46 -20.88
CA GLY A 62 -1.21 -14.84 -22.04
C GLY A 62 -2.02 -13.59 -21.68
N PHE A 63 -1.73 -12.99 -20.53
CA PHE A 63 -2.50 -11.88 -20.04
C PHE A 63 -2.21 -10.59 -20.82
N SER A 64 -3.27 -9.88 -21.20
CA SER A 64 -3.20 -8.57 -21.84
C SER A 64 -3.64 -7.49 -20.85
N MET A 65 -2.76 -6.54 -20.58
CA MET A 65 -3.06 -5.43 -19.70
C MET A 65 -4.07 -4.46 -20.29
N LYS A 66 -5.00 -4.01 -19.47
CA LYS A 66 -5.91 -2.90 -19.76
C LYS A 66 -5.28 -1.58 -19.27
N PRO A 67 -5.73 -0.41 -19.78
CA PRO A 67 -5.28 0.89 -19.27
C PRO A 67 -5.51 1.08 -17.75
N SER A 68 -6.57 0.48 -17.21
CA SER A 68 -6.85 0.48 -15.76
C SER A 68 -5.76 -0.22 -14.97
N HIS A 69 -5.21 -1.33 -15.47
CA HIS A 69 -4.10 -2.05 -14.83
C HIS A 69 -2.82 -1.20 -14.83
N ALA A 70 -2.52 -0.52 -15.93
CA ALA A 70 -1.38 0.38 -16.01
C ALA A 70 -1.48 1.52 -14.97
N LYS A 71 -2.67 2.07 -14.77
CA LYS A 71 -2.92 3.10 -13.75
C LYS A 71 -2.71 2.57 -12.33
N ILE A 72 -3.19 1.37 -12.03
CA ILE A 72 -2.97 0.71 -10.73
C ILE A 72 -1.47 0.55 -10.46
N LEU A 73 -0.70 0.04 -11.43
CA LEU A 73 0.75 -0.13 -11.30
C LEU A 73 1.49 1.19 -11.12
N GLN A 74 1.11 2.24 -11.84
CA GLN A 74 1.73 3.56 -11.71
C GLN A 74 1.52 4.20 -10.33
N ASN A 75 0.39 3.92 -9.70
CA ASN A 75 0.04 4.46 -8.39
C ASN A 75 0.49 3.56 -7.23
N ALA A 76 1.06 2.40 -7.49
CA ALA A 76 1.49 1.47 -6.46
C ALA A 76 2.74 1.95 -5.73
N ASP A 77 2.75 1.76 -4.40
CA ASP A 77 3.94 1.92 -3.57
C ASP A 77 4.78 0.64 -3.55
N LEU A 78 4.11 -0.52 -3.71
CA LEU A 78 4.75 -1.82 -3.68
C LEU A 78 4.03 -2.78 -4.64
N ILE A 79 4.80 -3.49 -5.46
CA ILE A 79 4.29 -4.46 -6.43
C ILE A 79 4.93 -5.82 -6.16
N PHE A 80 4.09 -6.83 -5.93
CA PHE A 80 4.47 -8.23 -5.83
C PHE A 80 4.20 -8.96 -7.14
N TRP A 81 5.22 -9.57 -7.70
CA TRP A 81 5.13 -10.41 -8.89
C TRP A 81 6.14 -11.57 -8.81
N VAL A 82 5.94 -12.62 -9.60
CA VAL A 82 6.81 -13.80 -9.58
C VAL A 82 8.08 -13.57 -10.41
N GLY A 83 7.92 -13.03 -11.60
CA GLY A 83 9.03 -12.75 -12.49
C GLY A 83 8.68 -12.81 -13.97
N GLU A 84 9.65 -12.49 -14.80
CA GLU A 84 9.49 -12.35 -16.25
C GLU A 84 9.04 -13.65 -16.93
N ASP A 85 9.48 -14.79 -16.43
CA ASP A 85 9.12 -16.10 -17.00
C ASP A 85 7.62 -16.42 -16.88
N LEU A 86 6.96 -15.90 -15.86
CA LEU A 86 5.52 -16.11 -15.66
C LEU A 86 4.68 -14.93 -16.18
N GLU A 87 5.13 -13.71 -15.90
CA GLU A 87 4.36 -12.48 -16.12
C GLU A 87 5.09 -11.55 -17.08
N ILE A 88 5.38 -12.04 -18.29
CA ILE A 88 6.07 -11.28 -19.35
C ILE A 88 5.40 -9.93 -19.64
N PHE A 89 4.09 -9.83 -19.42
CA PHE A 89 3.34 -8.59 -19.61
C PHE A 89 3.73 -7.46 -18.64
N LEU A 90 4.40 -7.77 -17.51
CA LEU A 90 4.87 -6.80 -16.52
C LEU A 90 6.29 -6.30 -16.79
N GLU A 91 7.09 -6.96 -17.62
CA GLU A 91 8.49 -6.61 -17.86
C GLU A 91 8.65 -5.14 -18.28
N LYS A 92 7.96 -4.71 -19.33
CA LYS A 92 8.02 -3.34 -19.83
C LYS A 92 7.42 -2.30 -18.87
N PRO A 93 6.21 -2.50 -18.33
CA PRO A 93 5.64 -1.57 -17.36
C PRO A 93 6.53 -1.37 -16.12
N LEU A 94 7.06 -2.44 -15.54
CA LEU A 94 7.90 -2.34 -14.35
C LEU A 94 9.24 -1.68 -14.64
N SER A 95 9.87 -1.95 -15.78
CA SER A 95 11.09 -1.26 -16.20
C SER A 95 10.88 0.24 -16.34
N SER A 96 9.72 0.65 -16.84
CA SER A 96 9.36 2.07 -17.00
C SER A 96 9.13 2.77 -15.66
N ILE A 97 8.51 2.09 -14.69
CA ILE A 97 8.23 2.61 -13.36
C ILE A 97 9.51 2.71 -12.52
N ALA A 98 10.39 1.71 -12.59
CA ALA A 98 11.62 1.65 -11.80
C ALA A 98 12.65 2.73 -12.16
N LYS A 99 12.48 3.41 -13.29
CA LYS A 99 13.35 4.52 -13.73
C LYS A 99 12.97 5.89 -13.16
N LYS A 100 11.91 5.97 -12.40
CA LYS A 100 11.48 7.19 -11.72
C LYS A 100 11.99 7.21 -10.28
#